data_cbacca7352666b5e531cbb093647e255
#
_entry.id   cbacca7352666b5e531cbb093647e255
#
_cell.length_a   1.000
_cell.length_b   1.000
_cell.length_c   1.000
_cell.angle_alpha   90.00
_cell.angle_beta   90.00
_cell.angle_gamma   90.00
#
_symmetry.space_group_name_H-M   'P 1'
#
loop_
_entity.id
_entity.type
_entity.pdbx_description
1 polymer ?
#
loop_
_entity_poly.entity_id
_entity_poly.type
_entity_poly.pdbx_seq_one_letter_code
_entity_poly.pdbx_strand_id
1 'polypeptide(L)'
;MYLKENEDANDINPALPPGRHLKIGTFKFESKGTLRGQRFLKKAFDHAFSSKSDDIYVTVFDKHVHLIKLFQTYGFYIHGEKETHNGKEFVYARSLHEPYGDILLDYPRIMTSRANKYLLAIYPEYHTRLFPDSKLVNESPDIVKDISHANSIHKIYICGMRSVMGMKRGDIIVIYRTGDKKGPARYRSVASTLCVVESVKNISEFLSEDSFVDYCIRFSVFSEDELRKIYKERRYPFIIRFTYNLSLPKRPNRAILIDHVGLNGSRAFRWSHFKLTNEQFLKIIELGKINESFIIH
;
A
#
# COMPACT_ATOMS: atom_id res chain seq x y z
N MET A 1 -15.05 11.88 -2.65
CA MET A 1 -15.50 10.70 -1.87
C MET A 1 -16.17 11.22 -0.60
N TYR A 2 -17.31 10.66 -0.25
CA TYR A 2 -18.02 10.93 0.99
C TYR A 2 -18.22 9.60 1.73
N LEU A 3 -17.93 9.55 3.01
CA LEU A 3 -18.07 8.39 3.87
C LEU A 3 -19.17 8.69 4.92
N LYS A 4 -20.03 7.72 5.22
CA LYS A 4 -21.04 7.79 6.25
C LYS A 4 -20.84 6.68 7.25
N GLU A 5 -20.75 7.02 8.52
CA GLU A 5 -20.77 6.08 9.63
C GLU A 5 -22.18 5.91 10.18
N ASN A 6 -22.53 4.70 10.59
CA ASN A 6 -23.78 4.38 11.28
C ASN A 6 -25.05 4.84 10.52
N GLU A 7 -25.05 4.74 9.18
CA GLU A 7 -26.29 4.94 8.42
C GLU A 7 -27.20 3.73 8.60
N ASP A 8 -28.47 3.98 8.89
CA ASP A 8 -29.49 2.93 8.88
C ASP A 8 -29.59 2.34 7.47
N ALA A 9 -29.16 1.10 7.34
CA ALA A 9 -29.13 0.37 6.07
C ALA A 9 -30.42 -0.46 5.85
N ASN A 10 -31.55 0.01 6.41
CA ASN A 10 -32.84 -0.68 6.39
C ASN A 10 -33.46 -0.84 5.00
N ASP A 11 -32.95 -0.11 4.02
CA ASP A 11 -33.39 -0.12 2.62
C ASP A 11 -32.56 -1.07 1.73
N ILE A 12 -31.73 -1.92 2.34
CA ILE A 12 -30.92 -2.95 1.66
C ILE A 12 -31.62 -4.31 1.80
N ASN A 13 -31.71 -5.05 0.70
CA ASN A 13 -32.28 -6.39 0.70
C ASN A 13 -31.30 -7.42 0.10
N PRO A 14 -30.86 -8.46 0.87
CA PRO A 14 -31.12 -8.64 2.30
C PRO A 14 -30.45 -7.55 3.15
N ALA A 15 -30.96 -7.34 4.37
CA ALA A 15 -30.37 -6.39 5.31
C ALA A 15 -28.92 -6.76 5.66
N LEU A 16 -28.10 -5.77 5.94
CA LEU A 16 -26.76 -6.01 6.48
C LEU A 16 -26.84 -6.66 7.88
N PRO A 17 -25.88 -7.52 8.26
CA PRO A 17 -25.82 -8.05 9.62
C PRO A 17 -25.73 -6.92 10.65
N PRO A 18 -26.21 -7.13 11.90
CA PRO A 18 -26.02 -6.13 12.94
C PRO A 18 -24.56 -5.77 13.13
N GLY A 19 -24.24 -4.46 13.20
CA GLY A 19 -22.85 -4.00 13.35
C GLY A 19 -22.67 -2.53 12.97
N ARG A 20 -21.41 -2.10 13.00
CA ARG A 20 -21.00 -0.74 12.58
C ARG A 20 -20.61 -0.75 11.12
N HIS A 21 -21.45 -0.18 10.29
CA HIS A 21 -21.25 -0.13 8.85
C HIS A 21 -20.64 1.18 8.41
N LEU A 22 -19.58 1.12 7.59
CA LEU A 22 -19.07 2.30 6.89
C LEU A 22 -19.58 2.30 5.45
N LYS A 23 -20.42 3.28 5.10
CA LYS A 23 -20.89 3.45 3.73
C LYS A 23 -19.96 4.35 2.92
N ILE A 24 -19.56 3.92 1.73
CA ILE A 24 -19.01 4.79 0.70
C ILE A 24 -20.20 5.44 -0.04
N GLY A 25 -20.62 6.64 0.41
CA GLY A 25 -21.81 7.32 -0.12
C GLY A 25 -21.62 7.95 -1.49
N THR A 26 -20.44 8.51 -1.76
CA THR A 26 -20.11 9.09 -3.07
C THR A 26 -18.69 8.75 -3.47
N PHE A 27 -18.56 8.03 -4.57
CA PHE A 27 -17.26 7.64 -5.15
C PHE A 27 -17.17 8.18 -6.58
N LYS A 28 -17.22 9.52 -6.71
CA LYS A 28 -17.15 10.21 -8.00
C LYS A 28 -15.84 10.95 -8.15
N PHE A 29 -15.16 10.76 -9.27
CA PHE A 29 -13.95 11.49 -9.66
C PHE A 29 -13.85 11.50 -11.18
N GLU A 30 -13.20 12.52 -11.74
CA GLU A 30 -12.86 12.55 -13.15
C GLU A 30 -11.78 11.50 -13.44
N SER A 31 -12.08 10.59 -14.37
CA SER A 31 -11.13 9.57 -14.79
C SER A 31 -10.09 10.17 -15.72
N LYS A 32 -8.91 10.47 -15.18
CA LYS A 32 -7.74 10.97 -15.95
C LYS A 32 -6.66 9.88 -16.09
N GLY A 33 -6.98 8.61 -15.91
CA GLY A 33 -6.01 7.51 -15.94
C GLY A 33 -5.02 7.48 -14.77
N THR A 34 -5.16 8.36 -13.77
CA THR A 34 -4.21 8.55 -12.67
C THR A 34 -4.45 7.68 -11.42
N LEU A 35 -5.26 6.64 -11.54
CA LEU A 35 -5.54 5.65 -10.47
C LEU A 35 -6.12 6.26 -9.17
N ARG A 36 -6.78 7.41 -9.23
CA ARG A 36 -7.40 8.07 -8.07
C ARG A 36 -8.35 7.16 -7.28
N GLY A 37 -9.04 6.24 -7.98
CA GLY A 37 -9.94 5.27 -7.35
C GLY A 37 -9.23 4.42 -6.31
N GLN A 38 -8.02 3.96 -6.59
CA GLN A 38 -7.22 3.18 -5.63
C GLN A 38 -6.84 4.02 -4.40
N ARG A 39 -6.47 5.28 -4.59
CA ARG A 39 -6.15 6.17 -3.47
C ARG A 39 -7.37 6.43 -2.57
N PHE A 40 -8.54 6.67 -3.19
CA PHE A 40 -9.77 6.87 -2.43
C PHE A 40 -10.17 5.61 -1.67
N LEU A 41 -10.05 4.44 -2.30
CA LEU A 41 -10.33 3.17 -1.66
C LEU A 41 -9.39 2.92 -0.48
N LYS A 42 -8.08 3.19 -0.64
CA LYS A 42 -7.14 3.14 0.49
C LYS A 42 -7.59 4.02 1.65
N LYS A 43 -7.98 5.27 1.39
CA LYS A 43 -8.46 6.19 2.43
C LYS A 43 -9.76 5.71 3.09
N ALA A 44 -10.65 5.07 2.33
CA ALA A 44 -11.85 4.47 2.88
C ALA A 44 -11.51 3.32 3.84
N PHE A 45 -10.58 2.44 3.48
CA PHE A 45 -10.10 1.40 4.38
C PHE A 45 -9.39 1.96 5.61
N ASP A 46 -8.47 2.92 5.44
CA ASP A 46 -7.79 3.56 6.58
C ASP A 46 -8.80 4.12 7.58
N HIS A 47 -9.88 4.74 7.09
CA HIS A 47 -10.96 5.28 7.92
C HIS A 47 -11.78 4.16 8.58
N ALA A 48 -12.19 3.14 7.83
CA ALA A 48 -12.97 2.00 8.34
C ALA A 48 -12.28 1.29 9.51
N PHE A 49 -10.98 1.03 9.38
CA PHE A 49 -10.19 0.42 10.46
C PHE A 49 -9.98 1.38 11.65
N SER A 50 -9.85 2.69 11.41
CA SER A 50 -9.70 3.68 12.47
C SER A 50 -11.00 3.87 13.26
N SER A 51 -12.16 3.83 12.60
CA SER A 51 -13.49 3.91 13.23
C SER A 51 -13.97 2.58 13.81
N LYS A 52 -13.17 1.50 13.66
CA LYS A 52 -13.51 0.14 14.11
C LYS A 52 -14.86 -0.33 13.52
N SER A 53 -15.08 -0.08 12.23
CA SER A 53 -16.23 -0.59 11.50
C SER A 53 -16.13 -2.11 11.35
N ASP A 54 -17.26 -2.80 11.34
CA ASP A 54 -17.33 -4.25 11.16
C ASP A 54 -17.27 -4.62 9.67
N ASP A 55 -17.84 -3.76 8.84
CA ASP A 55 -17.76 -3.85 7.38
C ASP A 55 -17.71 -2.48 6.70
N ILE A 56 -17.48 -2.52 5.42
CA ILE A 56 -17.56 -1.37 4.52
C ILE A 56 -18.40 -1.75 3.31
N TYR A 57 -19.33 -0.88 2.92
CA TYR A 57 -20.19 -1.15 1.77
C TYR A 57 -20.38 0.06 0.86
N VAL A 58 -20.81 -0.21 -0.36
CA VAL A 58 -21.09 0.79 -1.39
C VAL A 58 -22.28 0.34 -2.22
N THR A 59 -23.14 1.30 -2.64
CA THR A 59 -24.21 1.05 -3.61
C THR A 59 -23.76 1.54 -4.98
N VAL A 60 -23.95 0.71 -6.00
CA VAL A 60 -23.44 0.98 -7.36
C VAL A 60 -24.43 0.48 -8.40
N PHE A 61 -24.73 1.29 -9.42
CA PHE A 61 -25.45 0.83 -10.61
C PHE A 61 -24.60 -0.13 -11.45
N ASP A 62 -25.22 -1.11 -12.08
CA ASP A 62 -24.58 -2.14 -12.93
C ASP A 62 -23.71 -1.56 -14.05
N LYS A 63 -24.11 -0.42 -14.61
CA LYS A 63 -23.36 0.29 -15.69
C LYS A 63 -21.96 0.72 -15.29
N HIS A 64 -21.62 0.77 -14.00
CA HIS A 64 -20.29 1.19 -13.52
C HIS A 64 -19.30 0.02 -13.39
N VAL A 65 -19.15 -0.78 -14.45
CA VAL A 65 -18.35 -2.02 -14.49
C VAL A 65 -16.91 -1.83 -13.98
N HIS A 66 -16.23 -0.74 -14.37
CA HIS A 66 -14.85 -0.48 -13.91
C HIS A 66 -14.75 -0.23 -12.41
N LEU A 67 -15.76 0.43 -11.83
CA LEU A 67 -15.84 0.69 -10.40
C LEU A 67 -16.14 -0.60 -9.63
N ILE A 68 -17.07 -1.40 -10.12
CA ILE A 68 -17.40 -2.73 -9.58
C ILE A 68 -16.13 -3.61 -9.54
N LYS A 69 -15.41 -3.67 -10.67
CA LYS A 69 -14.15 -4.44 -10.75
C LYS A 69 -13.09 -3.94 -9.78
N LEU A 70 -12.98 -2.61 -9.55
CA LEU A 70 -12.10 -2.05 -8.54
C LEU A 70 -12.46 -2.59 -7.15
N PHE A 71 -13.73 -2.51 -6.75
CA PHE A 71 -14.17 -3.00 -5.43
C PHE A 71 -13.94 -4.51 -5.28
N GLN A 72 -14.32 -5.30 -6.28
CA GLN A 72 -14.14 -6.76 -6.26
C GLN A 72 -12.65 -7.15 -6.12
N THR A 73 -11.74 -6.42 -6.77
CA THR A 73 -10.29 -6.65 -6.64
C THR A 73 -9.81 -6.56 -5.19
N TYR A 74 -10.48 -5.77 -4.37
CA TYR A 74 -10.15 -5.56 -2.97
C TYR A 74 -11.17 -6.18 -2.00
N GLY A 75 -11.78 -7.30 -2.39
CA GLY A 75 -12.55 -8.17 -1.50
C GLY A 75 -14.00 -7.76 -1.28
N PHE A 76 -14.54 -6.79 -2.04
CA PHE A 76 -15.98 -6.54 -2.00
C PHE A 76 -16.72 -7.62 -2.80
N TYR A 77 -17.77 -8.14 -2.24
CA TYR A 77 -18.68 -9.08 -2.86
C TYR A 77 -20.09 -8.49 -2.94
N ILE A 78 -20.89 -9.00 -3.84
CA ILE A 78 -22.28 -8.62 -3.93
C ILE A 78 -23.04 -9.16 -2.71
N HIS A 79 -23.58 -8.26 -1.91
CA HIS A 79 -24.37 -8.59 -0.72
C HIS A 79 -25.87 -8.64 -1.02
N GLY A 80 -26.34 -7.69 -1.80
CA GLY A 80 -27.76 -7.55 -2.10
C GLY A 80 -28.06 -6.37 -3.01
N GLU A 81 -29.25 -5.82 -2.87
CA GLU A 81 -29.79 -4.79 -3.74
C GLU A 81 -30.47 -3.70 -2.93
N LYS A 82 -30.57 -2.52 -3.54
CA LYS A 82 -31.31 -1.38 -3.01
C LYS A 82 -32.13 -0.75 -4.11
N GLU A 83 -33.45 -0.60 -3.86
CA GLU A 83 -34.32 0.16 -4.73
C GLU A 83 -34.21 1.66 -4.45
N THR A 84 -34.09 2.45 -5.50
CA THR A 84 -34.04 3.92 -5.43
C THR A 84 -34.96 4.52 -6.47
N HIS A 85 -35.30 5.80 -6.34
CA HIS A 85 -36.08 6.54 -7.36
C HIS A 85 -35.37 6.58 -8.73
N ASN A 86 -34.04 6.36 -8.78
CA ASN A 86 -33.25 6.30 -10.00
C ASN A 86 -33.08 4.87 -10.56
N GLY A 87 -33.74 3.88 -9.94
CA GLY A 87 -33.63 2.48 -10.29
C GLY A 87 -32.89 1.65 -9.23
N LYS A 88 -32.57 0.42 -9.61
CA LYS A 88 -31.96 -0.58 -8.75
C LYS A 88 -30.44 -0.42 -8.69
N GLU A 89 -29.88 -0.37 -7.48
CA GLU A 89 -28.45 -0.38 -7.20
C GLU A 89 -28.04 -1.72 -6.57
N PHE A 90 -26.87 -2.24 -6.96
CA PHE A 90 -26.25 -3.38 -6.28
C PHE A 90 -25.49 -2.91 -5.05
N VAL A 91 -25.62 -3.66 -3.97
CA VAL A 91 -24.88 -3.43 -2.72
C VAL A 91 -23.64 -4.33 -2.71
N TYR A 92 -22.46 -3.73 -2.78
CA TYR A 92 -21.20 -4.42 -2.60
C TYR A 92 -20.71 -4.18 -1.18
N ALA A 93 -20.46 -5.25 -0.42
CA ALA A 93 -19.99 -5.19 0.96
C ALA A 93 -18.69 -5.97 1.12
N ARG A 94 -17.93 -5.62 2.15
CA ARG A 94 -16.73 -6.32 2.57
C ARG A 94 -16.64 -6.36 4.08
N SER A 95 -16.58 -7.57 4.67
CA SER A 95 -16.25 -7.76 6.08
C SER A 95 -14.80 -7.32 6.35
N LEU A 96 -14.57 -6.68 7.50
CA LEU A 96 -13.24 -6.26 7.95
C LEU A 96 -12.64 -7.21 9.00
N HIS A 97 -13.37 -8.23 9.43
CA HIS A 97 -12.93 -9.21 10.41
C HIS A 97 -12.33 -10.47 9.77
N GLU A 98 -13.04 -11.05 8.83
CA GLU A 98 -12.66 -12.32 8.22
C GLU A 98 -11.45 -12.16 7.27
N PRO A 99 -10.38 -12.96 7.45
CA PRO A 99 -9.27 -12.99 6.50
C PRO A 99 -9.60 -13.89 5.31
N TYR A 100 -9.26 -13.44 4.11
CA TYR A 100 -9.39 -14.19 2.85
C TYR A 100 -8.16 -15.02 2.50
N GLY A 101 -7.01 -14.71 3.10
CA GLY A 101 -5.73 -15.35 2.78
C GLY A 101 -5.08 -14.88 1.49
N ASP A 102 -5.50 -13.75 0.94
CA ASP A 102 -4.91 -13.12 -0.26
C ASP A 102 -4.54 -11.67 0.01
N ILE A 103 -3.38 -11.22 -0.51
CA ILE A 103 -2.83 -9.89 -0.24
C ILE A 103 -3.68 -8.72 -0.76
N LEU A 104 -4.53 -8.93 -1.77
CA LEU A 104 -5.42 -7.89 -2.30
C LEU A 104 -6.79 -7.97 -1.66
N LEU A 105 -7.33 -9.17 -1.47
CA LEU A 105 -8.62 -9.36 -0.81
C LEU A 105 -8.54 -8.96 0.67
N ASP A 106 -7.39 -9.15 1.33
CA ASP A 106 -7.14 -8.71 2.71
C ASP A 106 -6.63 -7.27 2.82
N TYR A 107 -6.26 -6.62 1.71
CA TYR A 107 -5.76 -5.25 1.73
C TYR A 107 -6.65 -4.30 2.57
N PRO A 108 -6.13 -3.43 3.44
CA PRO A 108 -4.72 -3.14 3.70
C PRO A 108 -4.09 -3.98 4.81
N ARG A 109 -4.77 -5.00 5.33
CA ARG A 109 -4.22 -5.87 6.38
C ARG A 109 -2.98 -6.64 5.90
N ILE A 110 -2.16 -7.04 6.86
CA ILE A 110 -0.89 -7.71 6.61
C ILE A 110 -0.87 -9.03 7.36
N MET A 111 -0.77 -10.13 6.61
CA MET A 111 -0.64 -11.47 7.18
C MET A 111 0.82 -11.72 7.59
N THR A 112 1.06 -12.01 8.86
CA THR A 112 2.42 -12.11 9.41
C THR A 112 2.91 -13.53 9.63
N SER A 113 2.00 -14.51 9.77
CA SER A 113 2.31 -15.86 10.24
C SER A 113 3.33 -16.62 9.38
N ARG A 114 3.28 -16.51 8.07
CA ARG A 114 4.18 -17.24 7.15
C ARG A 114 5.09 -16.35 6.31
N ALA A 115 4.99 -15.04 6.48
CA ALA A 115 5.74 -14.07 5.71
C ALA A 115 7.17 -13.90 6.24
N ASN A 116 8.17 -13.81 5.36
CA ASN A 116 9.45 -13.22 5.73
C ASN A 116 9.30 -11.70 5.84
N LYS A 117 10.11 -11.10 6.66
CA LYS A 117 10.11 -9.66 6.91
C LYS A 117 11.46 -9.08 6.50
N TYR A 118 11.42 -8.00 5.73
CA TYR A 118 12.62 -7.35 5.22
C TYR A 118 12.58 -5.86 5.49
N LEU A 119 13.75 -5.27 5.69
CA LEU A 119 13.94 -3.84 5.61
C LEU A 119 14.46 -3.50 4.21
N LEU A 120 13.83 -2.53 3.55
CA LEU A 120 14.25 -2.03 2.23
C LEU A 120 14.50 -0.54 2.30
N ALA A 121 15.75 -0.14 2.02
CA ALA A 121 16.14 1.26 2.00
C ALA A 121 15.78 1.93 0.68
N ILE A 122 15.15 3.09 0.78
CA ILE A 122 14.79 3.95 -0.36
C ILE A 122 15.31 5.36 -0.12
N TYR A 123 15.88 5.99 -1.14
CA TYR A 123 16.32 7.38 -1.07
C TYR A 123 15.13 8.34 -0.94
N PRO A 124 15.31 9.48 -0.24
CA PRO A 124 14.23 10.44 0.04
C PRO A 124 13.46 10.89 -1.22
N GLU A 125 14.18 11.17 -2.30
CA GLU A 125 13.61 11.62 -3.58
C GLU A 125 12.60 10.63 -4.20
N TYR A 126 12.86 9.32 -4.07
CA TYR A 126 11.94 8.28 -4.55
C TYR A 126 10.86 7.97 -3.52
N HIS A 127 11.24 7.96 -2.23
CA HIS A 127 10.34 7.64 -1.13
C HIS A 127 9.11 8.54 -1.12
N THR A 128 9.29 9.87 -1.13
CA THR A 128 8.20 10.84 -1.03
C THR A 128 7.26 10.78 -2.23
N ARG A 129 7.77 10.45 -3.42
CA ARG A 129 6.98 10.27 -4.64
C ARG A 129 6.16 8.98 -4.61
N LEU A 130 6.72 7.88 -4.08
CA LEU A 130 6.02 6.58 -3.97
C LEU A 130 5.00 6.57 -2.83
N PHE A 131 5.30 7.20 -1.70
CA PHE A 131 4.53 7.10 -0.45
C PHE A 131 4.07 8.48 0.05
N PRO A 132 3.08 9.10 -0.61
CA PRO A 132 2.66 10.46 -0.28
C PRO A 132 2.09 10.61 1.15
N ASP A 133 1.48 9.55 1.70
CA ASP A 133 0.95 9.56 3.08
C ASP A 133 2.05 9.31 4.14
N SER A 134 3.23 8.83 3.72
CA SER A 134 4.39 8.62 4.59
C SER A 134 5.39 9.77 4.54
N LYS A 135 5.00 10.91 3.97
CA LYS A 135 5.77 12.14 3.91
C LYS A 135 6.14 12.63 5.32
N LEU A 136 7.36 13.16 5.46
CA LEU A 136 7.81 13.75 6.73
C LEU A 136 7.28 15.18 6.90
N VAL A 137 7.13 15.63 8.15
CA VAL A 137 6.60 16.97 8.48
C VAL A 137 7.43 18.10 7.86
N ASN A 138 8.72 17.90 7.68
CA ASN A 138 9.66 18.87 7.11
C ASN A 138 9.78 18.84 5.58
N GLU A 139 8.93 18.07 4.90
CA GLU A 139 8.90 18.01 3.43
C GLU A 139 7.79 18.91 2.86
N SER A 140 8.05 19.62 1.74
CA SER A 140 7.10 20.53 1.12
C SER A 140 5.76 19.87 0.75
N PRO A 141 4.60 20.52 0.95
CA PRO A 141 3.29 20.05 0.52
C PRO A 141 3.19 19.79 -0.99
N ASP A 142 3.91 20.57 -1.80
CA ASP A 142 3.79 20.59 -3.27
C ASP A 142 4.37 19.35 -3.98
N ILE A 143 4.98 18.41 -3.22
CA ILE A 143 5.60 17.20 -3.79
C ILE A 143 4.56 16.14 -4.17
N VAL A 144 3.34 16.19 -3.59
CA VAL A 144 2.30 15.21 -3.87
C VAL A 144 1.52 15.60 -5.11
N LYS A 145 1.98 15.14 -6.27
CA LYS A 145 1.29 15.31 -7.55
C LYS A 145 0.17 14.29 -7.75
N ASP A 146 -0.86 14.68 -8.51
CA ASP A 146 -1.93 13.77 -8.93
C ASP A 146 -1.49 12.93 -10.14
N ILE A 147 -0.64 11.97 -9.86
CA ILE A 147 -0.04 11.04 -10.84
C ILE A 147 -0.24 9.59 -10.41
N SER A 148 -0.20 8.67 -11.37
CA SER A 148 -0.54 7.26 -11.16
C SER A 148 0.24 6.60 -10.02
N HIS A 149 1.56 6.74 -10.00
CA HIS A 149 2.38 6.10 -8.96
C HIS A 149 2.14 6.68 -7.55
N ALA A 150 1.72 7.94 -7.40
CA ALA A 150 1.33 8.51 -6.11
C ALA A 150 -0.02 7.97 -5.64
N ASN A 151 -0.98 7.82 -6.55
CA ASN A 151 -2.35 7.39 -6.24
C ASN A 151 -2.50 5.88 -6.13
N SER A 152 -1.66 5.09 -6.79
CA SER A 152 -1.78 3.64 -6.81
C SER A 152 -1.52 3.00 -5.43
N ILE A 153 -2.29 1.98 -5.12
CA ILE A 153 -1.99 1.01 -4.05
C ILE A 153 -0.75 0.20 -4.42
N HIS A 154 -0.63 -0.19 -5.69
CA HIS A 154 0.53 -0.91 -6.19
C HIS A 154 1.71 0.03 -6.42
N LYS A 155 2.90 -0.41 -6.07
CA LYS A 155 4.14 0.32 -6.26
C LYS A 155 5.18 -0.56 -6.94
N ILE A 156 6.04 0.07 -7.75
CA ILE A 156 7.21 -0.60 -8.31
C ILE A 156 8.46 0.15 -7.88
N TYR A 157 9.42 -0.60 -7.35
CA TYR A 157 10.76 -0.14 -7.02
C TYR A 157 11.77 -0.92 -7.86
N ILE A 158 12.67 -0.19 -8.52
CA ILE A 158 13.71 -0.74 -9.40
C ILE A 158 15.06 -0.55 -8.73
N CYS A 159 15.86 -1.61 -8.62
CA CYS A 159 17.14 -1.56 -7.91
C CYS A 159 18.19 -2.52 -8.46
N GLY A 160 19.44 -2.33 -8.00
CA GLY A 160 20.58 -3.21 -8.31
C GLY A 160 20.88 -4.27 -7.25
N MET A 161 20.04 -4.42 -6.22
CA MET A 161 20.32 -5.30 -5.08
C MET A 161 19.85 -6.73 -5.35
N ARG A 162 20.76 -7.65 -5.72
CA ARG A 162 20.43 -9.05 -6.01
C ARG A 162 19.72 -9.78 -4.87
N SER A 163 19.95 -9.37 -3.62
CA SER A 163 19.31 -9.96 -2.44
C SER A 163 17.78 -9.87 -2.44
N VAL A 164 17.19 -8.92 -3.20
CA VAL A 164 15.73 -8.78 -3.29
C VAL A 164 15.06 -9.96 -4.03
N MET A 165 15.81 -10.70 -4.87
CA MET A 165 15.30 -11.88 -5.57
C MET A 165 14.91 -13.04 -4.64
N GLY A 166 15.32 -12.99 -3.37
CA GLY A 166 14.90 -13.96 -2.35
C GLY A 166 13.51 -13.71 -1.77
N MET A 167 12.91 -12.55 -2.05
CA MET A 167 11.55 -12.24 -1.58
C MET A 167 10.50 -12.96 -2.41
N LYS A 168 9.40 -13.32 -1.75
CA LYS A 168 8.26 -14.03 -2.35
C LYS A 168 6.97 -13.23 -2.18
N ARG A 169 5.94 -13.54 -2.97
CA ARG A 169 4.59 -13.01 -2.79
C ARG A 169 4.14 -13.23 -1.34
N GLY A 170 3.62 -12.17 -0.73
CA GLY A 170 3.18 -12.16 0.66
C GLY A 170 4.26 -11.78 1.68
N ASP A 171 5.55 -11.73 1.31
CA ASP A 171 6.60 -11.24 2.19
C ASP A 171 6.38 -9.75 2.53
N ILE A 172 6.81 -9.34 3.71
CA ILE A 172 6.56 -8.00 4.24
C ILE A 172 7.82 -7.15 4.09
N ILE A 173 7.64 -5.92 3.67
CA ILE A 173 8.71 -4.93 3.55
C ILE A 173 8.45 -3.77 4.52
N VAL A 174 9.39 -3.52 5.40
CA VAL A 174 9.51 -2.26 6.14
C VAL A 174 10.34 -1.31 5.30
N ILE A 175 9.71 -0.27 4.79
CA ILE A 175 10.40 0.78 4.02
C ILE A 175 11.21 1.66 4.97
N TYR A 176 12.50 1.74 4.70
CA TYR A 176 13.43 2.60 5.40
C TYR A 176 13.85 3.76 4.50
N ARG A 177 13.34 4.95 4.80
CA ARG A 177 13.75 6.17 4.12
C ARG A 177 15.12 6.57 4.63
N THR A 178 16.11 6.60 3.75
CA THR A 178 17.47 7.03 4.10
C THR A 178 17.53 8.51 4.45
N GLY A 179 18.62 8.95 5.06
CA GLY A 179 18.83 10.36 5.40
C GLY A 179 18.96 11.24 4.16
N ASP A 180 18.59 12.50 4.31
CA ASP A 180 18.59 13.52 3.25
C ASP A 180 19.92 14.28 3.11
N LYS A 181 20.99 13.77 3.70
CA LYS A 181 22.34 14.36 3.73
C LYS A 181 22.46 15.73 4.46
N LYS A 182 21.36 16.23 5.05
CA LYS A 182 21.37 17.50 5.82
C LYS A 182 21.76 17.33 7.29
N GLY A 183 22.30 16.15 7.66
CA GLY A 183 22.74 15.82 9.01
C GLY A 183 22.96 14.32 9.19
N PRO A 184 23.30 13.86 10.41
CA PRO A 184 23.62 12.47 10.67
C PRO A 184 22.45 11.52 10.32
N ALA A 185 22.73 10.49 9.51
CA ALA A 185 21.75 9.47 9.11
C ALA A 185 21.09 8.77 10.31
N ARG A 186 21.80 8.70 11.46
CA ARG A 186 21.30 8.14 12.71
C ARG A 186 19.97 8.75 13.17
N TYR A 187 19.75 10.05 12.90
CA TYR A 187 18.55 10.78 13.32
C TYR A 187 17.62 11.16 12.18
N ARG A 188 18.12 11.16 10.94
CA ARG A 188 17.38 11.62 9.75
C ARG A 188 16.88 10.51 8.84
N SER A 189 17.21 9.26 9.15
CA SER A 189 16.67 8.08 8.45
C SER A 189 15.62 7.44 9.34
N VAL A 190 14.51 6.98 8.74
CA VAL A 190 13.36 6.46 9.49
C VAL A 190 12.74 5.22 8.82
N ALA A 191 12.20 4.31 9.62
CA ALA A 191 11.19 3.37 9.13
C ALA A 191 9.88 4.14 8.96
N SER A 192 9.23 4.00 7.82
CA SER A 192 8.11 4.87 7.42
C SER A 192 6.84 4.17 7.01
N THR A 193 6.95 2.98 6.44
CA THR A 193 5.86 2.35 5.69
C THR A 193 5.95 0.83 5.77
N LEU A 194 4.81 0.15 5.82
CA LEU A 194 4.70 -1.29 5.62
C LEU A 194 4.09 -1.58 4.26
N CYS A 195 4.69 -2.52 3.56
CA CYS A 195 4.30 -2.98 2.23
C CYS A 195 4.28 -4.51 2.19
N VAL A 196 3.53 -5.09 1.24
CA VAL A 196 3.51 -6.53 1.00
C VAL A 196 3.92 -6.82 -0.43
N VAL A 197 4.85 -7.74 -0.62
CA VAL A 197 5.40 -8.12 -1.93
C VAL A 197 4.33 -8.79 -2.78
N GLU A 198 4.12 -8.31 -4.00
CA GLU A 198 3.31 -8.97 -5.02
C GLU A 198 4.16 -9.89 -5.91
N SER A 199 5.29 -9.37 -6.37
CA SER A 199 6.24 -10.11 -7.21
C SER A 199 7.60 -9.45 -7.23
N VAL A 200 8.63 -10.25 -7.51
CA VAL A 200 9.97 -9.76 -7.84
C VAL A 200 10.37 -10.35 -9.18
N LYS A 201 10.89 -9.52 -10.07
CA LYS A 201 11.30 -9.90 -11.42
C LYS A 201 12.71 -9.42 -11.72
N ASN A 202 13.41 -10.17 -12.57
CA ASN A 202 14.58 -9.66 -13.26
C ASN A 202 14.15 -8.98 -14.56
N ILE A 203 14.82 -7.92 -14.94
CA ILE A 203 14.54 -7.20 -16.19
C ILE A 203 14.68 -8.09 -17.43
N SER A 204 15.48 -9.16 -17.35
CA SER A 204 15.61 -10.16 -18.42
C SER A 204 14.39 -11.06 -18.62
N GLU A 205 13.44 -11.07 -17.70
CA GLU A 205 12.18 -11.79 -17.81
C GLU A 205 11.17 -11.10 -18.74
N PHE A 206 11.42 -9.84 -19.10
CA PHE A 206 10.55 -9.11 -20.02
C PHE A 206 10.96 -9.41 -21.47
N LEU A 207 9.97 -9.75 -22.28
CA LEU A 207 10.16 -10.13 -23.69
C LEU A 207 10.64 -8.96 -24.55
N SER A 208 10.28 -7.73 -24.17
CA SER A 208 10.64 -6.52 -24.89
C SER A 208 10.78 -5.31 -23.96
N GLU A 209 11.40 -4.23 -24.47
CA GLU A 209 11.45 -2.93 -23.80
C GLU A 209 10.04 -2.41 -23.52
N ASP A 210 9.11 -2.52 -24.47
CA ASP A 210 7.74 -2.04 -24.28
C ASP A 210 7.01 -2.83 -23.19
N SER A 211 7.17 -4.15 -23.11
CA SER A 211 6.57 -4.94 -22.06
C SER A 211 7.10 -4.58 -20.66
N PHE A 212 8.35 -4.18 -20.55
CA PHE A 212 8.93 -3.66 -19.31
C PHE A 212 8.37 -2.27 -18.97
N VAL A 213 8.30 -1.37 -19.94
CA VAL A 213 7.75 -0.03 -19.77
C VAL A 213 6.29 -0.11 -19.32
N ASP A 214 5.44 -0.86 -20.02
CA ASP A 214 4.03 -1.05 -19.69
C ASP A 214 3.82 -1.59 -18.26
N TYR A 215 4.68 -2.51 -17.85
CA TYR A 215 4.63 -3.07 -16.49
C TYR A 215 4.97 -2.03 -15.43
N CYS A 216 5.91 -1.10 -15.70
CA CYS A 216 6.46 -0.20 -14.72
C CYS A 216 5.81 1.19 -14.69
N ILE A 217 5.40 1.74 -15.82
CA ILE A 217 5.10 3.18 -16.02
C ILE A 217 4.03 3.73 -15.06
N ARG A 218 3.03 2.95 -14.74
CA ARG A 218 1.92 3.40 -13.87
C ARG A 218 2.23 3.33 -12.37
N PHE A 219 3.24 2.58 -11.97
CA PHE A 219 3.50 2.20 -10.59
C PHE A 219 4.87 2.61 -10.07
N SER A 220 5.78 3.00 -10.97
CA SER A 220 7.11 3.51 -10.63
C SER A 220 7.16 5.03 -10.73
N VAL A 221 8.22 5.62 -10.17
CA VAL A 221 8.44 7.08 -10.20
C VAL A 221 9.11 7.55 -11.48
N PHE A 222 9.50 6.64 -12.35
CA PHE A 222 10.25 6.93 -13.55
C PHE A 222 9.34 7.28 -14.71
N SER A 223 9.78 8.22 -15.59
CA SER A 223 9.14 8.50 -16.85
C SER A 223 9.39 7.37 -17.86
N GLU A 224 8.67 7.39 -18.98
CA GLU A 224 8.87 6.42 -20.05
C GLU A 224 10.31 6.41 -20.58
N ASP A 225 10.89 7.58 -20.83
CA ASP A 225 12.26 7.71 -21.31
C ASP A 225 13.29 7.16 -20.30
N GLU A 226 13.07 7.44 -18.99
CA GLU A 226 13.91 6.88 -17.94
C GLU A 226 13.79 5.36 -17.87
N LEU A 227 12.59 4.78 -18.01
CA LEU A 227 12.37 3.35 -18.05
C LEU A 227 13.05 2.70 -19.25
N ARG A 228 12.92 3.29 -20.44
CA ARG A 228 13.62 2.82 -21.66
C ARG A 228 15.14 2.83 -21.48
N LYS A 229 15.67 3.87 -20.86
CA LYS A 229 17.09 3.95 -20.51
C LYS A 229 17.50 2.86 -19.51
N ILE A 230 16.74 2.65 -18.43
CA ILE A 230 16.97 1.59 -17.45
C ILE A 230 16.99 0.22 -18.14
N TYR A 231 16.05 -0.03 -19.06
CA TYR A 231 15.99 -1.29 -19.80
C TYR A 231 17.24 -1.53 -20.67
N LYS A 232 17.72 -0.53 -21.34
CA LYS A 232 18.93 -0.61 -22.20
C LYS A 232 20.21 -0.78 -21.38
N GLU A 233 20.36 -0.02 -20.30
CA GLU A 233 21.58 -0.01 -19.48
C GLU A 233 21.71 -1.24 -18.58
N ARG A 234 20.59 -1.89 -18.19
CA ARG A 234 20.55 -3.06 -17.29
C ARG A 234 21.26 -2.86 -15.95
N ARG A 235 21.58 -1.63 -15.56
CA ARG A 235 22.28 -1.31 -14.32
C ARG A 235 21.48 -1.64 -13.06
N TYR A 236 20.14 -1.55 -13.14
CA TYR A 236 19.20 -1.83 -12.06
C TYR A 236 18.24 -2.94 -12.50
N PRO A 237 18.70 -4.22 -12.51
CA PRO A 237 17.96 -5.28 -13.17
C PRO A 237 16.82 -5.88 -12.33
N PHE A 238 16.62 -5.47 -11.07
CA PHE A 238 15.64 -6.09 -10.20
C PHE A 238 14.46 -5.16 -9.96
N ILE A 239 13.25 -5.69 -10.22
CA ILE A 239 11.98 -4.98 -10.15
C ILE A 239 11.16 -5.62 -9.04
N ILE A 240 10.82 -4.85 -8.02
CA ILE A 240 9.96 -5.28 -6.92
C ILE A 240 8.60 -4.61 -7.10
N ARG A 241 7.55 -5.40 -7.24
CA ARG A 241 6.17 -4.93 -7.17
C ARG A 241 5.59 -5.29 -5.81
N PHE A 242 4.96 -4.34 -5.15
CA PHE A 242 4.40 -4.49 -3.82
C PHE A 242 3.20 -3.57 -3.60
N THR A 243 2.34 -3.91 -2.64
CA THR A 243 1.25 -3.04 -2.19
C THR A 243 1.73 -2.06 -1.13
N TYR A 244 1.24 -0.83 -1.18
CA TYR A 244 1.39 0.16 -0.12
C TYR A 244 0.28 -0.04 0.90
N ASN A 245 0.56 -0.74 2.00
CA ASN A 245 -0.44 -1.07 3.01
C ASN A 245 -0.62 0.07 4.03
N LEU A 246 0.40 0.37 4.80
CA LEU A 246 0.29 1.26 5.96
C LEU A 246 1.45 2.25 6.03
N SER A 247 1.17 3.50 6.37
CA SER A 247 2.19 4.42 6.88
C SER A 247 2.32 4.26 8.38
N LEU A 248 3.55 4.29 8.91
CA LEU A 248 3.75 4.26 10.35
C LEU A 248 3.35 5.62 10.96
N PRO A 249 2.38 5.65 11.91
CA PRO A 249 2.02 6.87 12.61
C PRO A 249 3.20 7.53 13.33
N LYS A 250 4.01 6.73 14.03
CA LYS A 250 5.33 7.12 14.53
C LYS A 250 6.40 6.49 13.66
N ARG A 251 7.42 7.23 13.34
CA ARG A 251 8.50 6.81 12.43
C ARG A 251 9.79 6.68 13.21
N PRO A 252 10.10 5.48 13.74
CA PRO A 252 11.33 5.27 14.49
C PRO A 252 12.53 5.56 13.58
N ASN A 253 13.42 6.43 14.08
CA ASN A 253 14.65 6.77 13.36
C ASN A 253 15.69 5.65 13.52
N ARG A 254 16.81 5.76 12.79
CA ARG A 254 17.88 4.76 12.83
C ARG A 254 18.46 4.55 14.23
N ALA A 255 18.52 5.60 15.07
CA ALA A 255 18.97 5.45 16.46
C ALA A 255 18.03 4.49 17.20
N ILE A 256 16.73 4.75 17.16
CA ILE A 256 15.70 3.91 17.80
C ILE A 256 15.74 2.48 17.25
N LEU A 257 15.91 2.32 15.93
CA LEU A 257 15.98 1.00 15.29
C LEU A 257 17.23 0.20 15.74
N ILE A 258 18.34 0.87 16.03
CA ILE A 258 19.53 0.23 16.59
C ILE A 258 19.35 -0.05 18.08
N ASP A 259 19.00 0.98 18.85
CA ASP A 259 19.08 0.95 20.31
C ASP A 259 17.91 0.17 20.95
N HIS A 260 16.73 0.15 20.32
CA HIS A 260 15.50 -0.47 20.86
C HIS A 260 15.00 -1.67 20.08
N VAL A 261 15.28 -1.77 18.77
CA VAL A 261 14.89 -2.93 17.94
C VAL A 261 16.03 -3.94 17.81
N GLY A 262 17.26 -3.53 18.13
CA GLY A 262 18.45 -4.39 18.04
C GLY A 262 18.92 -4.60 16.60
N LEU A 263 18.71 -3.62 15.69
CA LEU A 263 19.27 -3.70 14.35
C LEU A 263 20.76 -3.38 14.37
N ASN A 264 21.50 -3.93 13.40
CA ASN A 264 22.95 -3.80 13.35
C ASN A 264 23.38 -2.34 13.20
N GLY A 265 24.07 -1.80 14.22
CA GLY A 265 24.57 -0.43 14.29
C GLY A 265 25.99 -0.23 13.72
N SER A 266 26.67 -1.30 13.33
CA SER A 266 28.04 -1.22 12.79
C SER A 266 28.11 -0.28 11.58
N ARG A 267 29.20 0.51 11.50
CA ARG A 267 29.47 1.38 10.35
C ARG A 267 29.72 0.58 9.06
N ALA A 268 30.23 -0.64 9.20
CA ALA A 268 30.46 -1.54 8.06
C ALA A 268 29.17 -2.18 7.54
N PHE A 269 28.09 -2.22 8.33
CA PHE A 269 26.83 -2.81 7.92
C PHE A 269 26.03 -1.87 7.01
N ARG A 270 25.77 -2.35 5.79
CA ARG A 270 25.06 -1.56 4.79
C ARG A 270 23.55 -1.68 4.97
N TRP A 271 22.90 -0.61 5.36
CA TRP A 271 21.44 -0.49 5.45
C TRP A 271 20.85 -0.31 4.06
N SER A 272 20.68 -1.42 3.33
CA SER A 272 20.10 -1.42 1.98
C SER A 272 18.89 -2.35 1.88
N HIS A 273 19.13 -3.67 1.98
CA HIS A 273 18.10 -4.70 2.01
C HIS A 273 18.61 -5.86 2.86
N PHE A 274 17.84 -6.23 3.91
CA PHE A 274 18.16 -7.35 4.77
C PHE A 274 16.90 -7.89 5.48
N LYS A 275 16.98 -9.15 5.92
CA LYS A 275 15.91 -9.83 6.62
C LYS A 275 15.83 -9.37 8.07
N LEU A 276 14.61 -9.19 8.57
CA LEU A 276 14.30 -8.93 9.97
C LEU A 276 13.85 -10.22 10.65
N THR A 277 14.13 -10.36 11.96
CA THR A 277 13.49 -11.39 12.78
C THR A 277 12.03 -11.01 13.07
N ASN A 278 11.23 -11.97 13.52
CA ASN A 278 9.85 -11.69 13.94
C ASN A 278 9.82 -10.68 15.09
N GLU A 279 10.71 -10.82 16.06
CA GLU A 279 10.82 -9.93 17.22
C GLU A 279 11.16 -8.50 16.79
N GLN A 280 12.14 -8.34 15.90
CA GLN A 280 12.49 -7.03 15.34
C GLN A 280 11.32 -6.38 14.60
N PHE A 281 10.59 -7.15 13.81
CA PHE A 281 9.42 -6.66 13.09
C PHE A 281 8.30 -6.24 14.04
N LEU A 282 7.95 -7.06 15.04
CA LEU A 282 6.93 -6.73 16.05
C LEU A 282 7.31 -5.48 16.83
N LYS A 283 8.60 -5.33 17.18
CA LYS A 283 9.07 -4.12 17.85
C LYS A 283 8.98 -2.86 16.99
N ILE A 284 9.18 -2.98 15.67
CA ILE A 284 8.98 -1.88 14.73
C ILE A 284 7.49 -1.49 14.66
N ILE A 285 6.57 -2.46 14.64
CA ILE A 285 5.11 -2.23 14.66
C ILE A 285 4.71 -1.48 15.93
N GLU A 286 5.16 -1.96 17.09
CA GLU A 286 4.90 -1.34 18.40
C GLU A 286 5.38 0.11 18.45
N LEU A 287 6.66 0.34 18.11
CA LEU A 287 7.26 1.68 18.08
C LEU A 287 6.64 2.58 17.03
N GLY A 288 6.19 2.00 15.91
CA GLY A 288 5.48 2.66 14.83
C GLY A 288 4.04 3.03 15.16
N LYS A 289 3.50 2.51 16.28
CA LYS A 289 2.10 2.71 16.71
C LYS A 289 1.09 2.23 15.67
N ILE A 290 1.36 1.10 15.03
CA ILE A 290 0.42 0.46 14.11
C ILE A 290 -0.75 -0.10 14.93
N ASN A 291 -1.98 0.13 14.45
CA ASN A 291 -3.17 -0.48 15.02
C ASN A 291 -3.17 -1.98 14.70
N GLU A 292 -3.37 -2.81 15.73
CA GLU A 292 -3.35 -4.27 15.63
C GLU A 292 -4.42 -4.84 14.68
N SER A 293 -5.53 -4.12 14.47
CA SER A 293 -6.57 -4.51 13.52
C SER A 293 -6.09 -4.66 12.07
N PHE A 294 -4.94 -4.07 11.73
CA PHE A 294 -4.29 -4.24 10.44
C PHE A 294 -3.39 -5.49 10.34
N ILE A 295 -3.18 -6.20 11.44
CA ILE A 295 -2.27 -7.35 11.48
C ILE A 295 -3.08 -8.64 11.61
N ILE A 296 -2.83 -9.59 10.71
CA ILE A 296 -3.36 -10.96 10.75
C ILE A 296 -2.21 -11.86 11.20
N HIS A 297 -2.39 -12.51 12.34
CA HIS A 297 -1.41 -13.44 12.94
C HIS A 297 -1.52 -14.85 12.42
#